data_c214fbda56f593c2462a75070ffc1833
#
_entry.id   c214fbda56f593c2462a75070ffc1833
#
_cell.length_a   1.000
_cell.length_b   1.000
_cell.length_c   1.000
_cell.angle_alpha   90.00
_cell.angle_beta   90.00
_cell.angle_gamma   90.00
#
_symmetry.space_group_name_H-M   'P 1'
#
loop_
_entity.id
_entity.type
_entity.pdbx_description
1 polymer ?
#
loop_
_entity_poly.entity_id
_entity_poly.type
_entity_poly.pdbx_seq_one_letter_code
_entity_poly.pdbx_strand_id
1 'polypeptide(L)'
;MRRIAVRCRKKNGTWGIGVIISTLSALEVLALSGQSPAKVRDDPSVLLAYVYFYDARGGGVETAIKDDKQGLGITKRNKKRFAAQQMVMLLNMLAHNVLVWARGWLAPHLPQIERYGLLRLVRDIWHISGFVEQDGHGQLTRIVLNQLAPLARGLGRALQQLLAPTHVVVNLGQI
;
A
#
# COMPACT_ATOMS: atom_id res chain seq x y z
N MET A 1 25.92 -10.27 9.06
CA MET A 1 24.59 -10.86 8.82
C MET A 1 24.32 -11.87 9.92
N ARG A 2 23.22 -11.72 10.68
CA ARG A 2 22.82 -12.62 11.77
C ARG A 2 21.75 -13.57 11.27
N ARG A 3 21.81 -14.82 11.75
CA ARG A 3 20.79 -15.85 11.49
C ARG A 3 20.22 -16.29 12.84
N ILE A 4 18.92 -16.17 13.02
CA ILE A 4 18.22 -16.46 14.27
C ILE A 4 17.19 -17.54 13.96
N ALA A 5 17.34 -18.72 14.56
CA ALA A 5 16.35 -19.78 14.45
C ALA A 5 15.25 -19.57 15.50
N VAL A 6 14.01 -19.54 15.06
CA VAL A 6 12.83 -19.36 15.92
C VAL A 6 11.99 -20.63 15.84
N ARG A 7 11.72 -21.23 16.99
CA ARG A 7 10.78 -22.35 17.11
C ARG A 7 9.45 -21.82 17.66
N CYS A 8 8.39 -21.99 16.90
CA CYS A 8 7.04 -21.56 17.30
C CYS A 8 6.04 -22.71 17.26
N ARG A 9 5.05 -22.68 18.14
CA ARG A 9 3.93 -23.63 18.13
C ARG A 9 2.84 -23.10 17.22
N LYS A 10 2.49 -23.88 16.20
CA LYS A 10 1.40 -23.53 15.28
C LYS A 10 0.03 -23.73 15.94
N LYS A 11 -1.01 -23.11 15.39
CA LYS A 11 -2.41 -23.24 15.88
C LYS A 11 -2.91 -24.70 15.94
N ASN A 12 -2.41 -25.56 15.05
CA ASN A 12 -2.74 -26.99 15.00
C ASN A 12 -1.92 -27.83 16.01
N GLY A 13 -1.16 -27.21 16.91
CA GLY A 13 -0.36 -27.86 17.93
C GLY A 13 1.02 -28.35 17.48
N THR A 14 1.31 -28.39 16.17
CA THR A 14 2.62 -28.78 15.64
C THR A 14 3.67 -27.70 15.85
N TRP A 15 4.95 -28.09 15.90
CA TRP A 15 6.05 -27.13 15.97
C TRP A 15 6.50 -26.74 14.55
N GLY A 16 6.73 -25.44 14.37
CA GLY A 16 7.38 -24.90 13.19
C GLY A 16 8.74 -24.31 13.55
N ILE A 17 9.67 -24.33 12.61
CA ILE A 17 10.96 -23.65 12.71
C ILE A 17 10.99 -22.61 11.60
N GLY A 18 11.28 -21.36 11.98
CA GLY A 18 11.55 -20.26 11.07
C GLY A 18 12.98 -19.77 11.25
N VAL A 19 13.54 -19.15 10.23
CA VAL A 19 14.84 -18.49 10.31
C VAL A 19 14.68 -17.03 9.95
N ILE A 20 15.03 -16.17 10.88
CA ILE A 20 15.12 -14.73 10.65
C ILE A 20 16.55 -14.41 10.22
N ILE A 21 16.70 -13.71 9.11
CA ILE A 21 17.98 -13.24 8.60
C ILE A 21 17.97 -11.72 8.72
N SER A 22 18.96 -11.14 9.41
CA SER A 22 19.06 -9.69 9.58
C SER A 22 20.48 -9.20 9.34
N THR A 23 20.59 -8.06 8.67
CA THR A 23 21.82 -7.28 8.55
C THR A 23 21.94 -6.23 9.65
N LEU A 24 20.84 -5.96 10.38
CA LEU A 24 20.82 -5.00 11.49
C LEU A 24 21.65 -5.52 12.67
N SER A 25 22.35 -4.62 13.33
CA SER A 25 23.00 -4.88 14.60
C SER A 25 22.00 -4.97 15.75
N ALA A 26 22.40 -5.52 16.90
CA ALA A 26 21.56 -5.56 18.08
C ALA A 26 21.11 -4.16 18.54
N LEU A 27 22.01 -3.17 18.49
CA LEU A 27 21.72 -1.80 18.88
C LEU A 27 20.68 -1.16 17.96
N GLU A 28 20.79 -1.36 16.65
CA GLU A 28 19.81 -0.86 15.67
C GLU A 28 18.43 -1.47 15.89
N VAL A 29 18.35 -2.79 16.10
CA VAL A 29 17.06 -3.46 16.37
C VAL A 29 16.42 -2.96 17.66
N LEU A 30 17.20 -2.79 18.72
CA LEU A 30 16.70 -2.26 19.99
C LEU A 30 16.19 -0.83 19.85
N ALA A 31 16.95 0.02 19.13
CA ALA A 31 16.53 1.40 18.86
C ALA A 31 15.23 1.45 18.03
N LEU A 32 15.13 0.65 16.98
CA LEU A 32 13.94 0.59 16.10
C LEU A 32 12.73 -0.03 16.80
N SER A 33 12.93 -0.92 17.78
CA SER A 33 11.85 -1.51 18.58
C SER A 33 11.43 -0.63 19.77
N GLY A 34 12.02 0.56 19.93
CA GLY A 34 11.74 1.47 21.04
C GLY A 34 12.25 0.97 22.40
N GLN A 35 13.14 -0.02 22.41
CA GLN A 35 13.73 -0.57 23.62
C GLN A 35 15.05 0.13 23.94
N SER A 36 15.24 0.50 25.20
CA SER A 36 16.52 1.07 25.65
C SER A 36 17.59 -0.02 25.71
N PRO A 37 18.75 0.15 25.06
CA PRO A 37 19.86 -0.78 25.14
C PRO A 37 20.32 -1.06 26.59
N ALA A 38 20.13 -0.09 27.49
CA ALA A 38 20.49 -0.22 28.91
C ALA A 38 19.62 -1.23 29.67
N LYS A 39 18.44 -1.60 29.17
CA LYS A 39 17.53 -2.57 29.79
C LYS A 39 17.77 -4.00 29.31
N VAL A 40 18.51 -4.17 28.20
CA VAL A 40 18.75 -5.48 27.59
C VAL A 40 20.16 -5.92 27.94
N ARG A 41 20.28 -6.83 28.92
CA ARG A 41 21.57 -7.24 29.49
C ARG A 41 22.05 -8.62 29.04
N ASP A 42 21.21 -9.39 28.37
CA ASP A 42 21.50 -10.77 28.01
C ASP A 42 21.18 -11.07 26.53
N ASP A 43 21.85 -12.08 25.97
CA ASP A 43 21.64 -12.54 24.60
C ASP A 43 20.19 -13.00 24.31
N PRO A 44 19.48 -13.73 25.21
CA PRO A 44 18.08 -14.09 24.99
C PRO A 44 17.16 -12.89 24.77
N SER A 45 17.33 -11.81 25.52
CA SER A 45 16.54 -10.59 25.36
C SER A 45 16.82 -9.90 24.03
N VAL A 46 18.08 -9.90 23.57
CA VAL A 46 18.44 -9.40 22.23
C VAL A 46 17.80 -10.24 21.13
N LEU A 47 17.85 -11.56 21.24
CA LEU A 47 17.22 -12.45 20.27
C LEU A 47 15.70 -12.26 20.22
N LEU A 48 15.07 -12.07 21.38
CA LEU A 48 13.65 -11.80 21.48
C LEU A 48 13.28 -10.46 20.84
N ALA A 49 14.15 -9.44 20.97
CA ALA A 49 13.95 -8.16 20.30
C ALA A 49 13.94 -8.30 18.78
N TYR A 50 14.80 -9.13 18.18
CA TYR A 50 14.75 -9.42 16.75
C TYR A 50 13.43 -10.10 16.33
N VAL A 51 12.89 -11.02 17.16
CA VAL A 51 11.61 -11.68 16.89
C VAL A 51 10.48 -10.67 16.93
N TYR A 52 10.39 -9.86 17.97
CA TYR A 52 9.35 -8.83 18.10
C TYR A 52 9.45 -7.76 17.00
N PHE A 53 10.66 -7.33 16.66
CA PHE A 53 10.86 -6.41 15.55
C PHE A 53 10.39 -7.00 14.21
N TYR A 54 10.67 -8.28 13.99
CA TYR A 54 10.19 -8.98 12.80
C TYR A 54 8.66 -9.10 12.78
N ASP A 55 8.05 -9.46 13.91
CA ASP A 55 6.59 -9.59 14.03
C ASP A 55 5.88 -8.24 13.95
N ALA A 56 6.45 -7.19 14.55
CA ALA A 56 5.91 -5.83 14.50
C ALA A 56 5.88 -5.25 13.07
N ARG A 57 6.69 -5.80 12.17
CA ARG A 57 6.61 -5.52 10.72
C ARG A 57 5.24 -5.82 10.12
N GLY A 58 4.40 -6.60 10.83
CA GLY A 58 2.99 -6.81 10.54
C GLY A 58 2.69 -7.48 9.20
N GLY A 59 3.64 -8.23 8.63
CA GLY A 59 3.45 -8.84 7.31
C GLY A 59 3.20 -7.81 6.20
N GLY A 60 3.65 -6.57 6.37
CA GLY A 60 3.36 -5.46 5.43
C GLY A 60 3.73 -5.80 3.99
N VAL A 61 4.86 -6.46 3.77
CA VAL A 61 5.27 -6.92 2.43
C VAL A 61 4.33 -8.01 1.90
N GLU A 62 3.94 -8.97 2.74
CA GLU A 62 3.02 -10.05 2.36
C GLU A 62 1.63 -9.50 2.06
N THR A 63 1.16 -8.54 2.84
CA THR A 63 -0.11 -7.84 2.62
C THR A 63 -0.05 -7.02 1.34
N ALA A 64 1.03 -6.28 1.08
CA ALA A 64 1.23 -5.54 -0.16
C ALA A 64 1.23 -6.46 -1.38
N ILE A 65 1.97 -7.59 -1.34
CA ILE A 65 1.98 -8.58 -2.42
C ILE A 65 0.59 -9.20 -2.61
N LYS A 66 -0.17 -9.46 -1.53
CA LYS A 66 -1.54 -9.96 -1.62
C LYS A 66 -2.46 -8.93 -2.26
N ASP A 67 -2.36 -7.69 -1.86
CA ASP A 67 -3.13 -6.58 -2.42
C ASP A 67 -2.83 -6.37 -3.90
N ASP A 68 -1.57 -6.46 -4.32
CA ASP A 68 -1.16 -6.40 -5.72
C ASP A 68 -1.71 -7.58 -6.54
N LYS A 69 -1.68 -8.79 -5.96
CA LYS A 69 -2.27 -9.97 -6.60
C LYS A 69 -3.76 -9.82 -6.84
N GLN A 70 -4.48 -9.24 -5.90
CA GLN A 70 -5.93 -9.09 -5.96
C GLN A 70 -6.35 -7.79 -6.68
N GLY A 71 -5.71 -6.68 -6.38
CA GLY A 71 -6.07 -5.35 -6.89
C GLY A 71 -5.53 -5.06 -8.28
N LEU A 72 -4.29 -5.47 -8.57
CA LEU A 72 -3.62 -5.22 -9.85
C LEU A 72 -3.55 -6.47 -10.76
N GLY A 73 -4.06 -7.61 -10.29
CA GLY A 73 -4.12 -8.84 -11.10
C GLY A 73 -2.76 -9.39 -11.51
N ILE A 74 -1.69 -9.15 -10.74
CA ILE A 74 -0.33 -9.52 -11.10
C ILE A 74 -0.10 -11.03 -11.26
N THR A 75 -1.03 -11.86 -10.79
CA THR A 75 -0.99 -13.31 -10.98
C THR A 75 -1.50 -13.75 -12.36
N LYS A 76 -2.28 -12.92 -13.04
CA LYS A 76 -2.82 -13.21 -14.37
C LYS A 76 -1.77 -12.97 -15.46
N ARG A 77 -0.60 -13.62 -15.31
CA ARG A 77 0.52 -13.46 -16.24
C ARG A 77 0.47 -14.53 -17.31
N ASN A 78 0.09 -14.14 -18.50
CA ASN A 78 0.13 -15.04 -19.67
C ASN A 78 1.22 -14.59 -20.66
N LYS A 79 2.43 -14.26 -20.14
CA LYS A 79 3.54 -13.84 -20.98
C LYS A 79 4.59 -14.95 -21.04
N LYS A 80 4.89 -15.45 -22.24
CA LYS A 80 5.89 -16.52 -22.44
C LYS A 80 7.33 -16.02 -22.36
N ARG A 81 7.57 -14.71 -22.62
CA ARG A 81 8.92 -14.12 -22.64
C ARG A 81 9.25 -13.52 -21.26
N PHE A 82 10.43 -13.83 -20.74
CA PHE A 82 10.91 -13.31 -19.45
C PHE A 82 10.91 -11.78 -19.40
N ALA A 83 11.44 -11.11 -20.43
CA ALA A 83 11.45 -9.64 -20.52
C ALA A 83 10.04 -9.03 -20.46
N ALA A 84 9.05 -9.68 -21.10
CA ALA A 84 7.66 -9.22 -21.02
C ALA A 84 7.06 -9.41 -19.62
N GLN A 85 7.43 -10.49 -18.90
CA GLN A 85 7.03 -10.67 -17.51
C GLN A 85 7.66 -9.62 -16.61
N GLN A 86 8.94 -9.33 -16.80
CA GLN A 86 9.66 -8.29 -16.06
C GLN A 86 9.02 -6.91 -16.27
N MET A 87 8.70 -6.57 -17.52
CA MET A 87 8.01 -5.30 -17.81
C MET A 87 6.66 -5.19 -17.10
N VAL A 88 5.84 -6.26 -17.13
CA VAL A 88 4.56 -6.29 -16.42
C VAL A 88 4.76 -6.11 -14.92
N MET A 89 5.82 -6.71 -14.33
CA MET A 89 6.12 -6.48 -12.91
C MET A 89 6.45 -5.01 -12.62
N LEU A 90 7.30 -4.40 -13.42
CA LEU A 90 7.68 -2.99 -13.24
C LEU A 90 6.48 -2.05 -13.38
N LEU A 91 5.62 -2.30 -14.37
CA LEU A 91 4.37 -1.54 -14.54
C LEU A 91 3.42 -1.70 -13.35
N ASN A 92 3.30 -2.92 -12.81
CA ASN A 92 2.50 -3.15 -11.60
C ASN A 92 3.09 -2.44 -10.37
N MET A 93 4.41 -2.43 -10.21
CA MET A 93 5.07 -1.67 -9.12
C MET A 93 4.82 -0.17 -9.26
N LEU A 94 4.89 0.36 -10.48
CA LEU A 94 4.54 1.75 -10.76
C LEU A 94 3.08 2.04 -10.42
N ALA A 95 2.16 1.20 -10.88
CA ALA A 95 0.73 1.32 -10.57
C ALA A 95 0.46 1.26 -9.05
N HIS A 96 1.11 0.34 -8.34
CA HIS A 96 1.04 0.26 -6.88
C HIS A 96 1.43 1.60 -6.24
N ASN A 97 2.58 2.14 -6.61
CA ASN A 97 3.08 3.40 -6.05
C ASN A 97 2.13 4.56 -6.35
N VAL A 98 1.64 4.67 -7.60
CA VAL A 98 0.66 5.70 -7.97
C VAL A 98 -0.61 5.61 -7.12
N LEU A 99 -1.15 4.40 -6.91
CA LEU A 99 -2.35 4.18 -6.09
C LEU A 99 -2.10 4.53 -4.61
N VAL A 100 -0.93 4.18 -4.07
CA VAL A 100 -0.56 4.52 -2.69
C VAL A 100 -0.40 6.03 -2.51
N TRP A 101 0.27 6.70 -3.45
CA TRP A 101 0.40 8.17 -3.43
C TRP A 101 -0.95 8.86 -3.55
N ALA A 102 -1.78 8.45 -4.52
CA ALA A 102 -3.12 9.02 -4.70
C ALA A 102 -3.99 8.82 -3.46
N ARG A 103 -3.92 7.66 -2.79
CA ARG A 103 -4.56 7.46 -1.48
C ARG A 103 -4.04 8.46 -0.46
N GLY A 104 -2.73 8.66 -0.37
CA GLY A 104 -2.10 9.61 0.55
C GLY A 104 -2.57 11.05 0.31
N TRP A 105 -2.70 11.47 -0.94
CA TRP A 105 -3.19 12.80 -1.29
C TRP A 105 -4.69 12.98 -1.01
N LEU A 106 -5.49 11.96 -1.24
CA LEU A 106 -6.95 12.03 -1.07
C LEU A 106 -7.40 11.79 0.38
N ALA A 107 -6.66 11.02 1.17
CA ALA A 107 -7.06 10.62 2.52
C ALA A 107 -7.33 11.81 3.46
N PRO A 108 -6.56 12.92 3.45
CA PRO A 108 -6.87 14.09 4.27
C PRO A 108 -8.26 14.69 4.00
N HIS A 109 -8.74 14.58 2.76
CA HIS A 109 -10.03 15.12 2.31
C HIS A 109 -11.14 14.06 2.27
N LEU A 110 -10.76 12.78 2.28
CA LEU A 110 -11.66 11.61 2.27
C LEU A 110 -11.16 10.54 3.25
N PRO A 111 -11.26 10.76 4.58
CA PRO A 111 -10.59 9.93 5.59
C PRO A 111 -10.94 8.44 5.53
N GLN A 112 -12.12 8.10 5.04
CA GLN A 112 -12.56 6.70 4.95
C GLN A 112 -11.66 5.83 4.06
N ILE A 113 -10.92 6.42 3.10
CA ILE A 113 -10.03 5.64 2.21
C ILE A 113 -8.67 5.36 2.82
N GLU A 114 -8.32 5.97 3.94
CA GLU A 114 -7.03 5.76 4.61
C GLU A 114 -6.77 4.27 4.90
N ARG A 115 -7.83 3.55 5.29
CA ARG A 115 -7.78 2.12 5.63
C ARG A 115 -8.08 1.20 4.45
N TYR A 116 -8.23 1.73 3.23
CA TYR A 116 -8.52 0.89 2.07
C TYR A 116 -7.25 0.19 1.59
N GLY A 117 -7.32 -1.14 1.43
CA GLY A 117 -6.35 -1.88 0.64
C GLY A 117 -6.51 -1.56 -0.86
N LEU A 118 -5.52 -1.93 -1.68
CA LEU A 118 -5.50 -1.58 -3.11
C LEU A 118 -6.73 -2.09 -3.86
N LEU A 119 -7.17 -3.33 -3.60
CA LEU A 119 -8.35 -3.89 -4.25
C LEU A 119 -9.58 -3.01 -4.05
N ARG A 120 -9.80 -2.57 -2.80
CA ARG A 120 -10.94 -1.73 -2.46
C ARG A 120 -10.80 -0.33 -3.05
N LEU A 121 -9.59 0.23 -3.04
CA LEU A 121 -9.31 1.52 -3.63
C LEU A 121 -9.61 1.52 -5.14
N VAL A 122 -9.13 0.50 -5.85
CA VAL A 122 -9.41 0.34 -7.29
C VAL A 122 -10.90 0.19 -7.55
N ARG A 123 -11.58 -0.70 -6.81
CA ARG A 123 -12.99 -0.99 -7.02
C ARG A 123 -13.91 0.19 -6.69
N ASP A 124 -13.66 0.87 -5.58
CA ASP A 124 -14.62 1.84 -5.02
C ASP A 124 -14.30 3.28 -5.46
N ILE A 125 -13.04 3.58 -5.86
CA ILE A 125 -12.60 4.92 -6.26
C ILE A 125 -12.27 4.98 -7.76
N TRP A 126 -11.37 4.11 -8.25
CA TRP A 126 -10.90 4.19 -9.64
C TRP A 126 -11.90 3.65 -10.67
N HIS A 127 -12.95 2.98 -10.24
CA HIS A 127 -14.06 2.56 -11.10
C HIS A 127 -15.22 3.56 -11.13
N ILE A 128 -15.09 4.71 -10.48
CA ILE A 128 -16.08 5.78 -10.63
C ILE A 128 -15.97 6.32 -12.05
N SER A 129 -17.02 6.13 -12.83
CA SER A 129 -17.10 6.66 -14.19
C SER A 129 -17.19 8.18 -14.17
N GLY A 130 -16.67 8.78 -15.22
CA GLY A 130 -16.65 10.22 -15.37
C GLY A 130 -16.06 10.61 -16.72
N PHE A 131 -15.99 11.90 -16.98
CA PHE A 131 -15.25 12.44 -18.11
C PHE A 131 -14.43 13.67 -17.69
N VAL A 132 -13.46 14.00 -18.48
CA VAL A 132 -12.60 15.16 -18.29
C VAL A 132 -12.73 16.06 -19.54
N GLU A 133 -12.75 17.36 -19.30
CA GLU A 133 -12.71 18.36 -20.36
C GLU A 133 -11.33 19.02 -20.38
N GLN A 134 -10.82 19.25 -21.55
CA GLN A 134 -9.55 19.93 -21.78
C GLN A 134 -9.80 21.14 -22.69
N ASP A 135 -8.99 22.17 -22.55
CA ASP A 135 -8.99 23.32 -23.45
C ASP A 135 -8.28 22.98 -24.78
N GLY A 136 -8.24 23.96 -25.68
CA GLY A 136 -7.56 23.82 -26.99
C GLY A 136 -6.04 23.59 -26.90
N HIS A 137 -5.44 23.72 -25.72
CA HIS A 137 -4.03 23.46 -25.42
C HIS A 137 -3.79 22.14 -24.68
N GLY A 138 -4.86 21.33 -24.48
CA GLY A 138 -4.79 20.06 -23.76
C GLY A 138 -4.72 20.19 -22.24
N GLN A 139 -4.97 21.39 -21.69
CA GLN A 139 -5.01 21.62 -20.25
C GLN A 139 -6.35 21.16 -19.67
N LEU A 140 -6.30 20.45 -18.55
CA LEU A 140 -7.50 20.02 -17.84
C LEU A 140 -8.26 21.23 -17.30
N THR A 141 -9.53 21.34 -17.65
CA THR A 141 -10.40 22.45 -17.21
C THR A 141 -11.52 21.98 -16.29
N ARG A 142 -12.01 20.75 -16.54
CA ARG A 142 -13.16 20.22 -15.79
C ARG A 142 -13.10 18.72 -15.62
N ILE A 143 -13.54 18.24 -14.46
CA ILE A 143 -13.76 16.83 -14.15
C ILE A 143 -15.22 16.66 -13.78
N VAL A 144 -15.91 15.72 -14.41
CA VAL A 144 -17.30 15.37 -14.05
C VAL A 144 -17.33 13.90 -13.62
N LEU A 145 -17.79 13.65 -12.40
CA LEU A 145 -17.94 12.32 -11.84
C LEU A 145 -19.40 11.89 -11.84
N ASN A 146 -19.64 10.60 -12.10
CA ASN A 146 -20.98 10.04 -12.03
C ASN A 146 -21.52 10.12 -10.59
N GLN A 147 -22.55 10.93 -10.40
CA GLN A 147 -23.16 11.18 -9.09
C GLN A 147 -23.80 9.95 -8.44
N LEU A 148 -24.12 8.91 -9.22
CA LEU A 148 -24.74 7.68 -8.72
C LEU A 148 -23.73 6.77 -8.02
N ALA A 149 -22.42 6.98 -8.21
CA ALA A 149 -21.42 6.19 -7.52
C ALA A 149 -21.38 6.56 -6.02
N PRO A 150 -21.34 5.56 -5.11
CA PRO A 150 -21.48 5.79 -3.66
C PRO A 150 -20.47 6.79 -3.07
N LEU A 151 -19.24 6.83 -3.63
CA LEU A 151 -18.17 7.69 -3.15
C LEU A 151 -17.94 8.94 -4.01
N ALA A 152 -18.72 9.15 -5.08
CA ALA A 152 -18.53 10.26 -6.02
C ALA A 152 -18.55 11.62 -5.34
N ARG A 153 -19.50 11.85 -4.42
CA ARG A 153 -19.57 13.13 -3.67
C ARG A 153 -18.35 13.37 -2.79
N GLY A 154 -17.87 12.33 -2.11
CA GLY A 154 -16.66 12.41 -1.28
C GLY A 154 -15.42 12.67 -2.13
N LEU A 155 -15.25 11.89 -3.20
CA LEU A 155 -14.14 12.03 -4.14
C LEU A 155 -14.18 13.40 -4.83
N GLY A 156 -15.35 13.86 -5.26
CA GLY A 156 -15.50 15.18 -5.90
C GLY A 156 -15.04 16.31 -5.00
N ARG A 157 -15.43 16.30 -3.72
CA ARG A 157 -14.95 17.29 -2.74
C ARG A 157 -13.45 17.20 -2.50
N ALA A 158 -12.92 15.99 -2.35
CA ALA A 158 -11.49 15.75 -2.17
C ALA A 158 -10.67 16.27 -3.37
N LEU A 159 -11.12 15.97 -4.58
CA LEU A 159 -10.49 16.46 -5.81
C LEU A 159 -10.60 17.98 -5.94
N GLN A 160 -11.74 18.58 -5.62
CA GLN A 160 -11.92 20.03 -5.65
C GLN A 160 -10.96 20.74 -4.69
N GLN A 161 -10.76 20.18 -3.48
CA GLN A 161 -9.81 20.73 -2.51
C GLN A 161 -8.36 20.54 -2.95
N LEU A 162 -8.02 19.34 -3.48
CA LEU A 162 -6.69 19.04 -3.97
C LEU A 162 -6.29 19.92 -5.16
N LEU A 163 -7.26 20.20 -6.04
CA LEU A 163 -7.08 21.01 -7.25
C LEU A 163 -7.38 22.50 -7.03
N ALA A 164 -7.67 22.92 -5.81
CA ALA A 164 -7.98 24.34 -5.51
C ALA A 164 -6.94 25.34 -6.01
N PRO A 165 -5.62 25.01 -6.05
CA PRO A 165 -4.62 25.92 -6.64
C PRO A 165 -4.69 26.01 -8.16
N THR A 166 -5.48 25.17 -8.82
CA THR A 166 -5.65 25.12 -10.27
C THR A 166 -7.01 25.74 -10.67
N HIS A 167 -7.21 25.95 -11.97
CA HIS A 167 -8.49 26.41 -12.52
C HIS A 167 -9.46 25.27 -12.84
N VAL A 168 -9.14 24.05 -12.39
CA VAL A 168 -9.94 22.84 -12.68
C VAL A 168 -11.20 22.83 -11.81
N VAL A 169 -12.35 22.68 -12.44
CA VAL A 169 -13.64 22.56 -11.76
C VAL A 169 -14.05 21.10 -11.66
N VAL A 170 -14.47 20.66 -10.47
CA VAL A 170 -14.95 19.29 -10.25
C VAL A 170 -16.45 19.31 -10.01
N ASN A 171 -17.21 18.60 -10.84
CA ASN A 171 -18.66 18.53 -10.79
C ASN A 171 -19.16 17.09 -10.64
N LEU A 172 -20.40 16.96 -10.24
CA LEU A 172 -21.14 15.70 -10.28
C LEU A 172 -22.22 15.80 -11.38
N GLY A 173 -22.38 14.73 -12.16
CA GLY A 173 -23.35 14.66 -13.24
C GLY A 173 -23.97 13.27 -13.37
N GLN A 174 -25.03 13.16 -14.13
CA GLN A 174 -25.54 11.88 -14.60
C GLN A 174 -24.81 11.51 -15.88
N ILE A 175 -24.16 10.35 -15.87
CA ILE A 175 -23.36 9.82 -16.97
C ILE A 175 -23.89 8.44 -17.30
#